data_7424b2ce7c6b59c24ca0c2fe663f5622
#
_entry.id   7424b2ce7c6b59c24ca0c2fe663f5622
#
_cell.length_a   1.000
_cell.length_b   1.000
_cell.length_c   1.000
_cell.angle_alpha   90.00
_cell.angle_beta   90.00
_cell.angle_gamma   90.00
#
_symmetry.space_group_name_H-M   'P 1'
#
loop_
_entity.id
_entity.type
_entity.pdbx_description
1 polymer ?
#
loop_
_entity_poly.entity_id
_entity_poly.type
_entity_poly.pdbx_seq_one_letter_code
_entity_poly.pdbx_strand_id
1 'polypeptide(L)'
;KAHTFREGSHYIVTYTTILTDIPGFHKDMEQYEIYNNRRSLEELEQIIRDRYRRFSGSGYLFECAFLQNIVEELILYQQLGDDEIISFYHRLFSDVHREVFLLLYLYDDDLEESTRIICRERSDEQGNPWWYPLMLDYLSASPYGKAHGYQGFDDLIRHLRHRQQLELRILREVVGQRAVVLPAKRWDMDQVLDIIAGH
;
A
#
# COMPACT_ATOMS: atom_id res chain seq x y z
N LYS A 1 1.37 -10.51 -25.23
CA LYS A 1 0.17 -9.65 -25.46
C LYS A 1 -0.95 -9.90 -24.44
N ALA A 2 -1.06 -11.11 -23.88
CA ALA A 2 -2.12 -11.45 -22.91
C ALA A 2 -1.98 -10.72 -21.57
N HIS A 3 -0.76 -10.36 -21.19
CA HIS A 3 -0.44 -9.73 -19.90
C HIS A 3 -0.09 -8.24 -20.01
N THR A 4 -0.32 -7.63 -21.17
CA THR A 4 0.03 -6.23 -21.41
C THR A 4 -1.16 -5.53 -22.04
N PHE A 5 -1.61 -4.44 -21.46
CA PHE A 5 -2.65 -3.58 -22.00
C PHE A 5 -2.26 -2.11 -21.88
N ARG A 6 -2.81 -1.28 -22.75
CA ARG A 6 -2.55 0.16 -22.73
C ARG A 6 -3.59 0.88 -21.89
N GLU A 7 -3.14 1.73 -20.99
CA GLU A 7 -3.98 2.59 -20.17
C GLU A 7 -3.53 4.05 -20.38
N GLY A 8 -4.23 4.76 -21.25
CA GLY A 8 -3.83 6.12 -21.65
C GLY A 8 -2.47 6.16 -22.34
N SER A 9 -1.51 6.86 -21.75
CA SER A 9 -0.12 6.95 -22.21
C SER A 9 0.79 5.84 -21.67
N HIS A 10 0.31 5.01 -20.75
CA HIS A 10 1.09 3.99 -20.07
C HIS A 10 0.73 2.58 -20.54
N TYR A 11 1.65 1.65 -20.32
CA TYR A 11 1.41 0.22 -20.48
C TYR A 11 1.39 -0.44 -19.11
N ILE A 12 0.35 -1.22 -18.85
CA ILE A 12 0.22 -2.04 -17.65
C ILE A 12 0.62 -3.46 -18.01
N VAL A 13 1.52 -4.03 -17.24
CA VAL A 13 1.99 -5.41 -17.40
C VAL A 13 1.69 -6.18 -16.12
N THR A 14 0.80 -7.17 -16.20
CA THR A 14 0.48 -8.07 -15.09
C THR A 14 1.52 -9.18 -15.01
N TYR A 15 2.75 -8.84 -14.63
CA TYR A 15 3.90 -9.74 -14.71
C TYR A 15 3.89 -10.85 -13.63
N THR A 16 3.26 -10.61 -12.48
CA THR A 16 3.18 -11.56 -11.37
C THR A 16 2.45 -12.85 -11.73
N THR A 17 1.57 -12.81 -12.73
CA THR A 17 0.82 -13.97 -13.23
C THR A 17 1.51 -14.68 -14.40
N ILE A 18 2.69 -14.21 -14.83
CA ILE A 18 3.43 -14.81 -15.94
C ILE A 18 4.23 -16.00 -15.42
N LEU A 19 3.88 -17.20 -15.88
CA LEU A 19 4.68 -18.40 -15.66
C LEU A 19 5.84 -18.42 -16.65
N THR A 20 7.08 -18.51 -16.14
CA THR A 20 8.29 -18.48 -16.96
C THR A 20 9.44 -19.20 -16.26
N ASP A 21 10.31 -19.82 -17.07
CA ASP A 21 11.53 -20.47 -16.61
C ASP A 21 12.75 -19.52 -16.61
N ILE A 22 12.54 -18.25 -16.91
CA ILE A 22 13.62 -17.24 -16.91
C ILE A 22 13.99 -16.93 -15.45
N PRO A 23 15.22 -17.27 -15.01
CA PRO A 23 15.67 -16.98 -13.66
C PRO A 23 15.63 -15.46 -13.39
N GLY A 24 15.07 -15.06 -12.24
CA GLY A 24 15.02 -13.66 -11.83
C GLY A 24 13.98 -12.80 -12.55
N PHE A 25 13.19 -13.34 -13.48
CA PHE A 25 12.23 -12.56 -14.28
C PHE A 25 11.35 -11.64 -13.45
N HIS A 26 10.73 -12.14 -12.40
CA HIS A 26 9.82 -11.33 -11.57
C HIS A 26 10.58 -10.21 -10.84
N LYS A 27 11.74 -10.53 -10.27
CA LYS A 27 12.61 -9.54 -9.62
C LYS A 27 13.11 -8.46 -10.60
N ASP A 28 13.42 -8.87 -11.82
CA ASP A 28 13.82 -7.91 -12.86
C ASP A 28 12.66 -7.01 -13.28
N MET A 29 11.42 -7.50 -13.22
CA MET A 29 10.24 -6.71 -13.54
C MET A 29 9.87 -5.71 -12.45
N GLU A 30 10.18 -5.98 -11.17
CA GLU A 30 9.95 -5.05 -10.05
C GLU A 30 10.56 -3.67 -10.27
N GLN A 31 11.68 -3.59 -11.00
CA GLN A 31 12.30 -2.31 -11.33
C GLN A 31 11.41 -1.36 -12.16
N TYR A 32 10.36 -1.86 -12.78
CA TYR A 32 9.43 -1.07 -13.59
C TYR A 32 8.13 -0.72 -12.85
N GLU A 33 7.99 -1.13 -11.60
CA GLU A 33 6.86 -0.73 -10.76
C GLU A 33 6.89 0.78 -10.49
N ILE A 34 5.70 1.36 -10.26
CA ILE A 34 5.60 2.79 -10.01
C ILE A 34 6.06 3.17 -8.59
N TYR A 35 6.04 2.22 -7.66
CA TYR A 35 6.43 2.40 -6.25
C TYR A 35 7.87 1.95 -5.98
N ASN A 36 8.81 2.41 -6.79
CA ASN A 36 10.21 1.97 -6.74
C ASN A 36 11.23 3.13 -6.66
N ASN A 37 10.79 4.30 -6.23
CA ASN A 37 11.63 5.50 -6.11
C ASN A 37 12.26 6.00 -7.45
N ARG A 38 11.68 5.67 -8.58
CA ARG A 38 12.22 6.07 -9.90
C ARG A 38 11.38 7.16 -10.58
N ARG A 39 10.30 7.56 -9.94
CA ARG A 39 9.39 8.58 -10.45
C ARG A 39 9.53 9.86 -9.64
N SER A 40 9.41 10.99 -10.32
CA SER A 40 9.15 12.25 -9.61
C SER A 40 7.77 12.19 -8.94
N LEU A 41 7.56 12.99 -7.92
CA LEU A 41 6.26 13.11 -7.26
C LEU A 41 5.15 13.47 -8.26
N GLU A 42 5.44 14.36 -9.21
CA GLU A 42 4.49 14.79 -10.24
C GLU A 42 4.10 13.65 -11.17
N GLU A 43 5.07 12.87 -11.67
CA GLU A 43 4.81 11.69 -12.50
C GLU A 43 4.01 10.63 -11.75
N LEU A 44 4.39 10.35 -10.49
CA LEU A 44 3.71 9.40 -9.62
C LEU A 44 2.25 9.81 -9.39
N GLU A 45 2.03 11.06 -8.99
CA GLU A 45 0.68 11.60 -8.77
C GLU A 45 -0.16 11.53 -10.06
N GLN A 46 0.40 11.91 -11.19
CA GLN A 46 -0.29 11.86 -12.48
C GLN A 46 -0.72 10.43 -12.85
N ILE A 47 0.17 9.43 -12.70
CA ILE A 47 -0.13 8.03 -13.01
C ILE A 47 -1.24 7.51 -12.09
N ILE A 48 -1.12 7.74 -10.78
CA ILE A 48 -2.09 7.24 -9.81
C ILE A 48 -3.45 7.86 -10.06
N ARG A 49 -3.53 9.18 -10.18
CA ARG A 49 -4.79 9.90 -10.39
C ARG A 49 -5.46 9.51 -11.70
N ASP A 50 -4.70 9.37 -12.78
CA ASP A 50 -5.23 8.93 -14.07
C ASP A 50 -5.84 7.52 -13.99
N ARG A 51 -5.24 6.61 -13.24
CA ARG A 51 -5.80 5.27 -13.04
C ARG A 51 -7.12 5.31 -12.28
N TYR A 52 -7.19 6.04 -11.17
CA TYR A 52 -8.43 6.18 -10.39
C TYR A 52 -9.54 6.88 -11.18
N ARG A 53 -9.22 7.93 -11.93
CA ARG A 53 -10.18 8.65 -12.78
C ARG A 53 -10.79 7.78 -13.88
N ARG A 54 -10.00 6.88 -14.45
CA ARG A 54 -10.44 6.00 -15.56
C ARG A 54 -11.11 4.74 -15.09
N PHE A 55 -10.88 4.33 -13.84
CA PHE A 55 -11.49 3.12 -13.32
C PHE A 55 -12.94 3.38 -12.92
N SER A 56 -13.88 2.81 -13.68
CA SER A 56 -15.33 2.92 -13.43
C SER A 56 -15.99 1.55 -13.23
N GLY A 57 -15.20 0.50 -12.99
CA GLY A 57 -15.70 -0.84 -12.74
C GLY A 57 -16.38 -0.99 -11.37
N SER A 58 -17.28 -1.96 -11.25
CA SER A 58 -17.91 -2.37 -9.99
C SER A 58 -17.70 -3.85 -9.73
N GLY A 59 -17.81 -4.28 -8.47
CA GLY A 59 -17.63 -5.67 -8.08
C GLY A 59 -16.15 -6.13 -8.05
N TYR A 60 -15.22 -5.21 -7.96
CA TYR A 60 -13.79 -5.50 -7.82
C TYR A 60 -13.34 -5.29 -6.38
N LEU A 61 -12.50 -6.18 -5.90
CA LEU A 61 -11.79 -6.06 -4.64
C LEU A 61 -10.31 -5.81 -4.92
N PHE A 62 -9.76 -4.74 -4.33
CA PHE A 62 -8.34 -4.40 -4.42
C PHE A 62 -7.71 -4.49 -3.04
N GLU A 63 -6.53 -5.08 -2.96
CA GLU A 63 -5.70 -5.09 -1.77
C GLU A 63 -4.55 -4.08 -1.93
N CYS A 64 -4.23 -3.34 -0.87
CA CYS A 64 -3.11 -2.39 -0.79
C CYS A 64 -3.12 -1.23 -1.80
N ALA A 65 -4.12 -1.16 -2.69
CA ALA A 65 -4.08 -0.27 -3.85
C ALA A 65 -4.26 1.21 -3.51
N PHE A 66 -5.03 1.54 -2.47
CA PHE A 66 -5.36 2.93 -2.14
C PHE A 66 -4.46 3.52 -1.04
N LEU A 67 -4.12 2.76 -0.01
CA LEU A 67 -3.35 3.27 1.12
C LEU A 67 -1.90 2.78 1.09
N GLN A 68 -1.67 1.52 1.42
CA GLN A 68 -0.35 1.01 1.79
C GLN A 68 0.77 1.41 0.84
N ASN A 69 0.65 1.06 -0.44
CA ASN A 69 1.74 1.28 -1.41
C ASN A 69 1.97 2.77 -1.68
N ILE A 70 0.88 3.56 -1.73
CA ILE A 70 0.97 5.01 -1.98
C ILE A 70 1.58 5.70 -0.76
N VAL A 71 1.08 5.44 0.44
CA VAL A 71 1.58 6.07 1.68
C VAL A 71 3.05 5.73 1.91
N GLU A 72 3.45 4.46 1.70
CA GLU A 72 4.85 4.06 1.83
C GLU A 72 5.77 4.81 0.86
N GLU A 73 5.38 4.92 -0.41
CA GLU A 73 6.16 5.66 -1.40
C GLU A 73 6.28 7.14 -1.02
N LEU A 74 5.17 7.76 -0.60
CA LEU A 74 5.15 9.18 -0.23
C LEU A 74 5.99 9.47 1.03
N ILE A 75 5.98 8.60 2.03
CA ILE A 75 6.81 8.74 3.24
C ILE A 75 8.27 8.43 2.92
N LEU A 76 8.53 7.21 2.45
CA LEU A 76 9.89 6.66 2.43
C LEU A 76 10.76 7.24 1.32
N TYR A 77 10.17 7.49 0.17
CA TYR A 77 10.93 7.88 -1.02
C TYR A 77 10.71 9.33 -1.43
N GLN A 78 9.49 9.81 -1.38
CA GLN A 78 9.19 11.22 -1.68
C GLN A 78 9.42 12.15 -0.48
N GLN A 79 9.56 11.57 0.73
CA GLN A 79 9.85 12.27 1.99
C GLN A 79 8.88 13.41 2.30
N LEU A 80 7.59 13.21 1.97
CA LEU A 80 6.56 14.20 2.24
C LEU A 80 6.17 14.22 3.72
N GLY A 81 5.84 15.40 4.22
CA GLY A 81 5.20 15.55 5.52
C GLY A 81 3.73 15.12 5.50
N ASP A 82 3.18 14.82 6.68
CA ASP A 82 1.82 14.31 6.84
C ASP A 82 0.77 15.19 6.15
N ASP A 83 0.86 16.50 6.27
CA ASP A 83 -0.11 17.44 5.67
C ASP A 83 0.00 17.51 4.15
N GLU A 84 1.19 17.30 3.60
CA GLU A 84 1.40 17.19 2.16
C GLU A 84 0.77 15.90 1.62
N ILE A 85 0.90 14.80 2.37
CA ILE A 85 0.27 13.50 2.06
C ILE A 85 -1.26 13.63 2.14
N ILE A 86 -1.81 14.27 3.16
CA ILE A 86 -3.25 14.55 3.23
C ILE A 86 -3.71 15.37 2.02
N SER A 87 -2.95 16.39 1.64
CA SER A 87 -3.24 17.22 0.46
C SER A 87 -3.20 16.40 -0.84
N PHE A 88 -2.24 15.49 -0.98
CA PHE A 88 -2.17 14.54 -2.08
C PHE A 88 -3.44 13.68 -2.14
N TYR A 89 -3.88 13.13 -1.01
CA TYR A 89 -5.07 12.29 -0.94
C TYR A 89 -6.38 13.04 -1.22
N HIS A 90 -6.48 14.32 -0.85
CA HIS A 90 -7.61 15.14 -1.28
C HIS A 90 -7.71 15.25 -2.80
N ARG A 91 -6.57 15.47 -3.48
CA ARG A 91 -6.52 15.51 -4.95
C ARG A 91 -6.82 14.13 -5.57
N LEU A 92 -6.25 13.06 -5.02
CA LEU A 92 -6.50 11.69 -5.49
C LEU A 92 -7.97 11.32 -5.32
N PHE A 93 -8.54 11.55 -4.15
CA PHE A 93 -9.93 11.17 -3.86
C PHE A 93 -10.95 11.99 -4.66
N SER A 94 -10.57 13.15 -5.19
CA SER A 94 -11.42 13.90 -6.12
C SER A 94 -11.58 13.21 -7.48
N ASP A 95 -10.67 12.31 -7.85
CA ASP A 95 -10.70 11.53 -9.09
C ASP A 95 -11.35 10.14 -8.92
N VAL A 96 -11.69 9.75 -7.69
CA VAL A 96 -12.34 8.47 -7.38
C VAL A 96 -13.83 8.54 -7.65
N HIS A 97 -14.38 7.51 -8.30
CA HIS A 97 -15.82 7.32 -8.47
C HIS A 97 -16.46 6.88 -7.15
N ARG A 98 -16.83 7.85 -6.33
CA ARG A 98 -17.23 7.66 -4.91
C ARG A 98 -18.47 6.79 -4.73
N GLU A 99 -19.36 6.77 -5.71
CA GLU A 99 -20.61 5.99 -5.71
C GLU A 99 -20.37 4.48 -5.71
N VAL A 100 -19.21 4.04 -6.20
CA VAL A 100 -18.82 2.62 -6.27
C VAL A 100 -17.57 2.29 -5.46
N PHE A 101 -17.12 3.24 -4.63
CA PHE A 101 -15.92 3.10 -3.82
C PHE A 101 -16.28 2.86 -2.36
N LEU A 102 -15.74 1.81 -1.79
CA LEU A 102 -15.75 1.54 -0.36
C LEU A 102 -14.36 1.10 0.09
N LEU A 103 -13.87 1.70 1.16
CA LEU A 103 -12.58 1.35 1.76
C LEU A 103 -12.80 0.62 3.09
N LEU A 104 -12.42 -0.64 3.15
CA LEU A 104 -12.37 -1.40 4.39
C LEU A 104 -10.95 -1.35 4.94
N TYR A 105 -10.78 -0.77 6.12
CA TYR A 105 -9.49 -0.64 6.78
C TYR A 105 -9.41 -1.59 7.96
N LEU A 106 -8.49 -2.54 7.90
CA LEU A 106 -8.24 -3.48 8.98
C LEU A 106 -7.27 -2.85 9.99
N TYR A 107 -7.80 -2.39 11.10
CA TYR A 107 -7.04 -1.75 12.17
C TYR A 107 -6.44 -2.77 13.13
N ASP A 108 -5.16 -2.65 13.39
CA ASP A 108 -4.45 -3.44 14.40
C ASP A 108 -4.15 -2.56 15.61
N ASP A 109 -4.66 -2.95 16.77
CA ASP A 109 -4.47 -2.25 18.05
C ASP A 109 -3.12 -2.60 18.72
N ASP A 110 -2.48 -3.69 18.32
CA ASP A 110 -1.15 -4.11 18.78
C ASP A 110 -0.21 -4.46 17.61
N LEU A 111 0.25 -3.41 16.94
CA LEU A 111 1.19 -3.54 15.81
C LEU A 111 2.48 -4.24 16.19
N GLU A 112 2.95 -4.08 17.42
CA GLU A 112 4.21 -4.69 17.87
C GLU A 112 4.08 -6.20 17.99
N GLU A 113 3.05 -6.70 18.68
CA GLU A 113 2.84 -8.14 18.79
C GLU A 113 2.49 -8.75 17.44
N SER A 114 1.67 -8.10 16.63
CA SER A 114 1.37 -8.57 15.27
C SER A 114 2.61 -8.65 14.39
N THR A 115 3.49 -7.66 14.47
CA THR A 115 4.76 -7.69 13.74
C THR A 115 5.66 -8.83 14.25
N ARG A 116 5.71 -9.08 15.56
CA ARG A 116 6.46 -10.21 16.12
C ARG A 116 5.90 -11.56 15.65
N ILE A 117 4.58 -11.67 15.54
CA ILE A 117 3.93 -12.88 14.99
C ILE A 117 4.34 -13.07 13.52
N ILE A 118 4.25 -12.02 12.70
CA ILE A 118 4.65 -12.07 11.28
C ILE A 118 6.13 -12.48 11.13
N CYS A 119 7.02 -11.92 11.98
CA CYS A 119 8.44 -12.29 11.97
C CYS A 119 8.64 -13.80 12.24
N ARG A 120 7.84 -14.39 13.14
CA ARG A 120 7.91 -15.83 13.45
C ARG A 120 7.30 -16.69 12.33
N GLU A 121 6.16 -16.30 11.78
CA GLU A 121 5.45 -17.06 10.76
C GLU A 121 6.17 -17.02 9.39
N ARG A 122 6.83 -15.90 9.08
CA ARG A 122 7.57 -15.71 7.83
C ARG A 122 9.05 -16.05 8.01
N SER A 123 9.29 -17.29 8.42
CA SER A 123 10.60 -17.92 8.52
C SER A 123 10.73 -19.08 7.54
N ASP A 124 11.97 -19.48 7.23
CA ASP A 124 12.23 -20.67 6.43
C ASP A 124 11.94 -21.96 7.23
N GLU A 125 12.09 -23.14 6.59
CA GLU A 125 11.88 -24.44 7.22
C GLU A 125 12.83 -24.69 8.40
N GLN A 126 13.94 -23.98 8.49
CA GLN A 126 14.93 -24.02 9.56
C GLN A 126 14.63 -23.02 10.69
N GLY A 127 13.58 -22.20 10.54
CA GLY A 127 13.17 -21.16 11.49
C GLY A 127 13.96 -19.85 11.38
N ASN A 128 14.74 -19.66 10.30
CA ASN A 128 15.41 -18.39 10.08
C ASN A 128 14.44 -17.35 9.52
N PRO A 129 14.30 -16.18 10.17
CA PRO A 129 13.39 -15.14 9.67
C PRO A 129 13.92 -14.56 8.35
N TRP A 130 13.10 -14.57 7.30
CA TRP A 130 13.46 -13.93 6.03
C TRP A 130 12.75 -12.60 5.81
N TRP A 131 11.55 -12.45 6.34
CA TRP A 131 10.75 -11.24 6.13
C TRP A 131 11.28 -10.02 6.90
N TYR A 132 11.67 -10.22 8.16
CA TYR A 132 12.14 -9.11 8.98
C TYR A 132 13.43 -8.45 8.45
N PRO A 133 14.48 -9.18 8.09
CA PRO A 133 15.65 -8.59 7.46
C PRO A 133 15.31 -7.84 6.17
N LEU A 134 14.44 -8.42 5.33
CA LEU A 134 14.00 -7.78 4.09
C LEU A 134 13.30 -6.44 4.35
N MET A 135 12.39 -6.39 5.32
CA MET A 135 11.68 -5.16 5.69
C MET A 135 12.62 -4.12 6.30
N LEU A 136 13.55 -4.55 7.14
CA LEU A 136 14.54 -3.65 7.74
C LEU A 136 15.48 -3.06 6.68
N ASP A 137 15.95 -3.88 5.75
CA ASP A 137 16.77 -3.42 4.62
C ASP A 137 15.99 -2.41 3.74
N TYR A 138 14.73 -2.70 3.44
CA TYR A 138 13.86 -1.81 2.68
C TYR A 138 13.70 -0.44 3.37
N LEU A 139 13.42 -0.42 4.66
CA LEU A 139 13.26 0.80 5.44
C LEU A 139 14.56 1.59 5.56
N SER A 140 15.65 0.91 5.96
CA SER A 140 16.95 1.56 6.21
C SER A 140 17.61 2.05 4.92
N ALA A 141 17.35 1.39 3.79
CA ALA A 141 17.85 1.81 2.48
C ALA A 141 17.09 3.02 1.92
N SER A 142 15.86 3.28 2.37
CA SER A 142 15.05 4.41 1.89
C SER A 142 15.68 5.76 2.24
N PRO A 143 15.41 6.83 1.46
CA PRO A 143 15.86 8.19 1.81
C PRO A 143 15.38 8.62 3.20
N TYR A 144 14.11 8.37 3.53
CA TYR A 144 13.54 8.70 4.84
C TYR A 144 14.20 7.90 5.97
N GLY A 145 14.36 6.59 5.80
CA GLY A 145 15.01 5.74 6.81
C GLY A 145 16.46 6.13 7.07
N LYS A 146 17.21 6.49 6.04
CA LYS A 146 18.58 7.04 6.17
C LYS A 146 18.59 8.35 6.95
N ALA A 147 17.69 9.27 6.62
CA ALA A 147 17.60 10.57 7.28
C ALA A 147 17.21 10.44 8.77
N HIS A 148 16.45 9.39 9.14
CA HIS A 148 15.99 9.15 10.50
C HIS A 148 16.77 8.06 11.25
N GLY A 149 17.82 7.50 10.63
CA GLY A 149 18.70 6.52 11.26
C GLY A 149 18.01 5.18 11.55
N TYR A 150 17.11 4.72 10.70
CA TYR A 150 16.39 3.45 10.89
C TYR A 150 17.34 2.26 10.79
N GLN A 151 17.39 1.41 11.83
CA GLN A 151 18.34 0.31 11.94
C GLN A 151 17.78 -0.95 12.61
N GLY A 152 16.63 -0.89 13.26
CA GLY A 152 16.17 -1.98 14.11
C GLY A 152 14.67 -2.16 14.20
N PHE A 153 14.26 -3.14 15.01
CA PHE A 153 12.87 -3.49 15.19
C PHE A 153 12.03 -2.33 15.72
N ASP A 154 12.56 -1.55 16.65
CA ASP A 154 11.84 -0.41 17.24
C ASP A 154 11.59 0.69 16.18
N ASP A 155 12.49 0.84 15.22
CA ASP A 155 12.32 1.77 14.11
C ASP A 155 11.25 1.28 13.14
N LEU A 156 11.21 -0.03 12.87
CA LEU A 156 10.13 -0.65 12.09
C LEU A 156 8.78 -0.39 12.76
N ILE A 157 8.66 -0.63 14.06
CA ILE A 157 7.41 -0.39 14.80
C ILE A 157 7.04 1.08 14.81
N ARG A 158 8.01 1.99 14.98
CA ARG A 158 7.78 3.44 14.89
C ARG A 158 7.24 3.85 13.54
N HIS A 159 7.82 3.33 12.46
CA HIS A 159 7.36 3.58 11.11
C HIS A 159 5.93 3.05 10.87
N LEU A 160 5.64 1.80 11.26
CA LEU A 160 4.32 1.21 11.12
C LEU A 160 3.25 1.97 11.92
N ARG A 161 3.56 2.44 13.13
CA ARG A 161 2.66 3.29 13.94
C ARG A 161 2.41 4.64 13.26
N HIS A 162 3.45 5.29 12.76
CA HIS A 162 3.32 6.56 12.03
C HIS A 162 2.43 6.38 10.80
N ARG A 163 2.71 5.37 9.98
CA ARG A 163 1.88 5.05 8.81
C ARG A 163 0.41 4.81 9.19
N GLN A 164 0.14 3.98 10.20
CA GLN A 164 -1.22 3.70 10.65
C GLN A 164 -1.95 4.97 11.09
N GLN A 165 -1.29 5.84 11.84
CA GLN A 165 -1.89 7.12 12.28
C GLN A 165 -2.21 8.02 11.09
N LEU A 166 -1.33 8.09 10.11
CA LEU A 166 -1.54 8.87 8.89
C LEU A 166 -2.66 8.28 8.04
N GLU A 167 -2.71 6.96 7.88
CA GLU A 167 -3.79 6.26 7.19
C GLU A 167 -5.14 6.55 7.85
N LEU A 168 -5.24 6.50 9.18
CA LEU A 168 -6.45 6.86 9.91
C LEU A 168 -6.84 8.35 9.74
N ARG A 169 -5.87 9.25 9.61
CA ARG A 169 -6.14 10.65 9.24
C ARG A 169 -6.73 10.74 7.84
N ILE A 170 -6.17 10.04 6.86
CA ILE A 170 -6.69 9.99 5.49
C ILE A 170 -8.14 9.49 5.48
N LEU A 171 -8.44 8.42 6.22
CA LEU A 171 -9.81 7.91 6.33
C LEU A 171 -10.77 8.97 6.86
N ARG A 172 -10.38 9.64 7.95
CA ARG A 172 -11.24 10.62 8.63
C ARG A 172 -11.39 11.92 7.85
N GLU A 173 -10.29 12.46 7.34
CA GLU A 173 -10.22 13.81 6.77
C GLU A 173 -10.55 13.84 5.27
N VAL A 174 -10.31 12.74 4.54
CA VAL A 174 -10.45 12.69 3.08
C VAL A 174 -11.58 11.74 2.64
N VAL A 175 -11.54 10.48 3.07
CA VAL A 175 -12.47 9.44 2.59
C VAL A 175 -13.85 9.56 3.25
N GLY A 176 -13.89 9.86 4.53
CA GLY A 176 -15.13 10.09 5.28
C GLY A 176 -16.02 8.84 5.32
N GLN A 177 -17.30 9.01 4.99
CA GLN A 177 -18.31 7.94 5.07
C GLN A 177 -18.06 6.75 4.12
N ARG A 178 -17.15 6.87 3.17
CA ARG A 178 -16.75 5.76 2.28
C ARG A 178 -15.64 4.89 2.86
N ALA A 179 -15.29 5.09 4.12
CA ALA A 179 -14.33 4.26 4.85
C ALA A 179 -14.99 3.60 6.06
N VAL A 180 -14.72 2.32 6.22
CA VAL A 180 -15.13 1.54 7.41
C VAL A 180 -13.88 0.96 8.04
N VAL A 181 -13.68 1.21 9.33
CA VAL A 181 -12.59 0.66 10.12
C VAL A 181 -13.07 -0.60 10.83
N LEU A 182 -12.40 -1.71 10.60
CA LEU A 182 -12.68 -3.00 11.22
C LEU A 182 -11.46 -3.46 12.04
N PRO A 183 -11.66 -4.13 13.18
CA PRO A 183 -10.53 -4.71 13.90
C PRO A 183 -9.91 -5.86 13.09
N ALA A 184 -8.59 -5.84 12.88
CA ALA A 184 -7.87 -6.80 12.03
C ALA A 184 -8.06 -8.28 12.46
N LYS A 185 -8.35 -8.53 13.75
CA LYS A 185 -8.41 -9.88 14.32
C LYS A 185 -9.82 -10.31 14.78
N ARG A 186 -10.85 -9.49 14.60
CA ARG A 186 -12.19 -9.71 15.20
C ARG A 186 -13.32 -9.30 14.28
N TRP A 187 -13.22 -9.60 13.01
CA TRP A 187 -14.31 -9.42 12.06
C TRP A 187 -14.81 -10.79 11.58
N ASP A 188 -16.06 -10.85 11.17
CA ASP A 188 -16.62 -12.01 10.48
C ASP A 188 -17.11 -11.65 9.07
N MET A 189 -17.30 -12.66 8.24
CA MET A 189 -17.63 -12.46 6.83
C MET A 189 -19.04 -11.88 6.66
N ASP A 190 -20.00 -12.27 7.50
CA ASP A 190 -21.38 -11.80 7.41
C ASP A 190 -21.42 -10.29 7.72
N GLN A 191 -20.69 -9.85 8.75
CA GLN A 191 -20.53 -8.44 9.07
C GLN A 191 -19.93 -7.65 7.88
N VAL A 192 -18.92 -8.18 7.22
CA VAL A 192 -18.30 -7.52 6.06
C VAL A 192 -19.28 -7.43 4.89
N LEU A 193 -20.03 -8.50 4.62
CA LEU A 193 -21.04 -8.52 3.56
C LEU A 193 -22.17 -7.55 3.82
N ASP A 194 -22.65 -7.44 5.07
CA ASP A 194 -23.68 -6.46 5.46
C ASP A 194 -23.20 -5.01 5.26
N ILE A 195 -21.93 -4.72 5.60
CA ILE A 195 -21.33 -3.42 5.35
C ILE A 195 -21.31 -3.11 3.85
N ILE A 196 -20.85 -4.06 3.02
CA ILE A 196 -20.79 -3.88 1.56
C ILE A 196 -22.18 -3.68 0.96
N ALA A 197 -23.17 -4.42 1.45
CA ALA A 197 -24.56 -4.31 0.96
C ALA A 197 -25.24 -2.99 1.35
N GLY A 198 -24.79 -2.34 2.41
CA GLY A 198 -25.33 -1.06 2.90
C GLY A 198 -24.73 0.18 2.26
N HIS A 199 -23.71 0.04 1.40
CA HIS A 199 -22.98 1.14 0.74
C HIS A 199 -23.14 1.14 -0.75
#